data_3c6b17cad3de0bf3290476c06cdac13e
#
_entry.id   3c6b17cad3de0bf3290476c06cdac13e
#
_cell.length_a   1.000
_cell.length_b   1.000
_cell.length_c   1.000
_cell.angle_alpha   90.00
_cell.angle_beta   90.00
_cell.angle_gamma   90.00
#
_symmetry.space_group_name_H-M   'P 1'
#
loop_
_entity.id
_entity.type
_entity.pdbx_description
1 polymer ?
#
loop_
_entity_poly.entity_id
_entity_poly.type
_entity_poly.pdbx_seq_one_letter_code
_entity_poly.pdbx_strand_id
1 'polypeptide(L)'
;MDIISALPVTIVFVAVFALIQIPMTVAVGLRRLQTDVPFMDGGDSVLLQRMRAHGNFTETVPIALLAMAAAELAGAPHVLLWSGGTALLLGRLVHYATIVTTGFGTGRAIGMLLTLSSLVLFPGFVLLKTLGVAV
;
A
#
# COMPACT_ATOMS: atom_id res chain seq x y z
N MET A 1 1.17 10.94 -25.72
CA MET A 1 0.56 9.72 -25.20
C MET A 1 -0.18 10.13 -23.92
N ASP A 2 -1.47 9.86 -23.86
CA ASP A 2 -2.27 10.18 -22.68
C ASP A 2 -1.94 9.19 -21.57
N ILE A 3 -1.74 9.69 -20.34
CA ILE A 3 -1.37 8.87 -19.17
C ILE A 3 -2.46 7.83 -18.84
N ILE A 4 -3.73 8.15 -19.07
CA ILE A 4 -4.85 7.23 -18.85
C ILE A 4 -4.77 6.03 -19.79
N SER A 5 -4.33 6.25 -21.02
CA SER A 5 -4.14 5.16 -21.99
C SER A 5 -2.85 4.37 -21.77
N ALA A 6 -1.85 4.97 -21.10
CA ALA A 6 -0.57 4.32 -20.82
C ALA A 6 -0.60 3.48 -19.54
N LEU A 7 -1.38 3.87 -18.54
CA LEU A 7 -1.44 3.26 -17.20
C LEU A 7 -2.90 3.06 -16.74
N PRO A 8 -3.77 2.42 -17.56
CA PRO A 8 -5.21 2.36 -17.28
C PRO A 8 -5.55 1.63 -15.98
N VAL A 9 -4.73 0.68 -15.53
CA VAL A 9 -4.97 -0.06 -14.29
C VAL A 9 -4.29 0.63 -13.11
N THR A 10 -3.01 0.98 -13.23
CA THR A 10 -2.25 1.60 -12.14
C THR A 10 -2.89 2.90 -11.66
N ILE A 11 -3.40 3.74 -12.56
CA ILE A 11 -4.00 5.03 -12.20
C ILE A 11 -5.22 4.86 -11.29
N VAL A 12 -5.99 3.79 -11.45
CA VAL A 12 -7.13 3.46 -10.57
C VAL A 12 -6.64 3.19 -9.16
N PHE A 13 -5.60 2.34 -9.01
CA PHE A 13 -5.04 2.02 -7.69
C PHE A 13 -4.37 3.24 -7.05
N VAL A 14 -3.67 4.07 -7.81
CA VAL A 14 -3.09 5.34 -7.31
C VAL A 14 -4.20 6.22 -6.72
N ALA A 15 -5.30 6.42 -7.44
CA ALA A 15 -6.43 7.22 -6.96
C ALA A 15 -7.06 6.62 -5.69
N VAL A 16 -7.31 5.31 -5.67
CA VAL A 16 -7.90 4.61 -4.52
C VAL A 16 -7.01 4.72 -3.28
N PHE A 17 -5.70 4.44 -3.43
CA PHE A 17 -4.77 4.52 -2.30
C PHE A 17 -4.57 5.95 -1.80
N ALA A 18 -4.55 6.95 -2.69
CA ALA A 18 -4.49 8.36 -2.29
C ALA A 18 -5.71 8.76 -1.46
N LEU A 19 -6.92 8.35 -1.85
CA LEU A 19 -8.15 8.60 -1.10
C LEU A 19 -8.14 7.89 0.27
N ILE A 20 -7.65 6.65 0.34
CA ILE A 20 -7.55 5.89 1.60
C ILE A 20 -6.54 6.54 2.56
N GLN A 21 -5.47 7.13 2.07
CA GLN A 21 -4.46 7.78 2.90
C GLN A 21 -5.01 8.98 3.67
N ILE A 22 -5.98 9.72 3.12
CA ILE A 22 -6.55 10.91 3.75
C ILE A 22 -7.08 10.63 5.16
N PRO A 23 -8.06 9.71 5.37
CA PRO A 23 -8.56 9.44 6.71
C PRO A 23 -7.50 8.87 7.66
N MET A 24 -6.50 8.14 7.16
CA MET A 24 -5.40 7.64 7.97
C MET A 24 -4.55 8.79 8.52
N THR A 25 -4.20 9.75 7.68
CA THR A 25 -3.46 10.97 8.08
C THR A 25 -4.26 11.80 9.08
N VAL A 26 -5.54 12.03 8.78
CA VAL A 26 -6.45 12.79 9.66
C VAL A 26 -6.59 12.10 11.02
N ALA A 27 -6.70 10.77 11.07
CA ALA A 27 -6.82 10.03 12.32
C ALA A 27 -5.62 10.20 13.25
N VAL A 28 -4.40 10.31 12.71
CA VAL A 28 -3.20 10.62 13.50
C VAL A 28 -3.27 12.05 14.04
N GLY A 29 -3.58 13.03 13.17
CA GLY A 29 -3.67 14.43 13.54
C GLY A 29 -4.71 14.70 14.62
N LEU A 30 -5.92 14.13 14.48
CA LEU A 30 -6.99 14.27 15.48
C LEU A 30 -6.58 13.66 16.85
N ARG A 31 -5.87 12.51 16.85
CA ARG A 31 -5.43 11.93 18.13
C ARG A 31 -4.38 12.81 18.80
N ARG A 32 -3.46 13.41 18.06
CA ARG A 32 -2.48 14.39 18.58
C ARG A 32 -3.16 15.56 19.28
N LEU A 33 -4.20 16.12 18.64
CA LEU A 33 -4.99 17.21 19.23
C LEU A 33 -5.71 16.78 20.52
N GLN A 34 -6.24 15.55 20.56
CA GLN A 34 -6.94 15.03 21.73
C GLN A 34 -6.01 14.76 22.92
N THR A 35 -4.76 14.43 22.68
CA THR A 35 -3.78 14.04 23.70
C THR A 35 -2.80 15.16 24.04
N ASP A 36 -2.84 16.28 23.31
CA ASP A 36 -1.87 17.38 23.42
C ASP A 36 -0.42 16.90 23.23
N VAL A 37 -0.21 15.93 22.33
CA VAL A 37 1.11 15.35 22.00
C VAL A 37 1.52 15.80 20.60
N PRO A 38 2.27 16.92 20.46
CA PRO A 38 2.63 17.45 19.15
C PRO A 38 3.67 16.58 18.42
N PHE A 39 4.49 15.85 19.16
CA PHE A 39 5.60 15.06 18.62
C PHE A 39 5.70 13.69 19.30
N MET A 40 6.21 12.68 18.56
CA MET A 40 6.26 11.29 19.02
C MET A 40 4.87 10.75 19.38
N ASP A 41 4.77 9.76 20.25
CA ASP A 41 3.52 9.15 20.72
C ASP A 41 3.14 9.55 22.16
N GLY A 42 4.07 10.18 22.89
CA GLY A 42 3.85 10.62 24.28
C GLY A 42 3.44 9.51 25.24
N GLY A 43 3.66 8.24 24.89
CA GLY A 43 3.20 7.07 25.65
C GLY A 43 1.72 6.71 25.39
N ASP A 44 1.02 7.39 24.47
CA ASP A 44 -0.34 7.07 24.09
C ASP A 44 -0.37 5.90 23.09
N SER A 45 -0.89 4.76 23.54
CA SER A 45 -0.92 3.52 22.74
C SER A 45 -1.79 3.64 21.50
N VAL A 46 -2.88 4.42 21.54
CA VAL A 46 -3.77 4.63 20.39
C VAL A 46 -3.08 5.50 19.34
N LEU A 47 -2.38 6.55 19.77
CA LEU A 47 -1.58 7.38 18.86
C LEU A 47 -0.47 6.55 18.22
N LEU A 48 0.26 5.76 19.02
CA LEU A 48 1.29 4.86 18.52
C LEU A 48 0.75 3.90 17.45
N GLN A 49 -0.38 3.24 17.70
CA GLN A 49 -1.01 2.33 16.75
C GLN A 49 -1.37 3.04 15.43
N ARG A 50 -1.99 4.23 15.49
CA ARG A 50 -2.34 5.01 14.30
C ARG A 50 -1.11 5.45 13.52
N MET A 51 -0.06 5.93 14.22
CA MET A 51 1.21 6.30 13.60
C MET A 51 1.87 5.12 12.90
N ARG A 52 1.92 3.95 13.56
CA ARG A 52 2.52 2.73 12.98
C ARG A 52 1.73 2.21 11.79
N ALA A 53 0.40 2.24 11.86
CA ALA A 53 -0.45 1.83 10.74
C ALA A 53 -0.29 2.76 9.53
N HIS A 54 -0.30 4.08 9.75
CA HIS A 54 -0.06 5.09 8.72
C HIS A 54 1.37 5.00 8.15
N GLY A 55 2.41 4.90 9.01
CA GLY A 55 3.80 4.77 8.58
C GLY A 55 4.00 3.55 7.69
N ASN A 56 3.53 2.39 8.12
CA ASN A 56 3.63 1.16 7.32
C ASN A 56 2.91 1.25 5.95
N PHE A 57 1.81 1.99 5.88
CA PHE A 57 1.12 2.26 4.62
C PHE A 57 1.99 3.14 3.70
N THR A 58 2.51 4.25 4.20
CA THR A 58 3.31 5.20 3.43
C THR A 58 4.68 4.66 3.02
N GLU A 59 5.23 3.71 3.76
CA GLU A 59 6.48 3.03 3.43
C GLU A 59 6.33 2.03 2.28
N THR A 60 5.19 1.35 2.18
CA THR A 60 5.03 0.21 1.25
C THR A 60 4.22 0.53 0.00
N VAL A 61 3.16 1.32 0.11
CA VAL A 61 2.25 1.58 -1.02
C VAL A 61 2.92 2.33 -2.17
N PRO A 62 3.69 3.42 -1.94
CA PRO A 62 4.29 4.15 -3.04
C PRO A 62 5.24 3.31 -3.90
N ILE A 63 6.08 2.50 -3.25
CA ILE A 63 7.03 1.65 -3.99
C ILE A 63 6.31 0.52 -4.74
N ALA A 64 5.23 -0.03 -4.18
CA ALA A 64 4.42 -1.04 -4.86
C ALA A 64 3.69 -0.47 -6.09
N LEU A 65 3.16 0.75 -5.99
CA LEU A 65 2.52 1.43 -7.11
C LEU A 65 3.52 1.84 -8.21
N LEU A 66 4.73 2.26 -7.84
CA LEU A 66 5.81 2.51 -8.80
C LEU A 66 6.21 1.23 -9.54
N ALA A 67 6.35 0.12 -8.82
CA ALA A 67 6.65 -1.17 -9.42
C ALA A 67 5.50 -1.66 -10.32
N MET A 68 4.24 -1.43 -9.92
CA MET A 68 3.06 -1.73 -10.72
C MET A 68 3.03 -0.91 -12.02
N ALA A 69 3.32 0.40 -11.94
CA ALA A 69 3.41 1.26 -13.11
C ALA A 69 4.50 0.81 -14.07
N ALA A 70 5.68 0.44 -13.56
CA ALA A 70 6.75 -0.12 -14.37
C ALA A 70 6.35 -1.43 -15.06
N ALA A 71 5.64 -2.32 -14.36
CA ALA A 71 5.12 -3.56 -14.92
C ALA A 71 4.08 -3.29 -16.03
N GLU A 72 3.16 -2.34 -15.81
CA GLU A 72 2.15 -1.97 -16.80
C GLU A 72 2.78 -1.38 -18.06
N LEU A 73 3.77 -0.48 -17.90
CA LEU A 73 4.54 0.08 -19.03
C LEU A 73 5.38 -0.99 -19.77
N ALA A 74 5.83 -2.02 -19.05
CA ALA A 74 6.53 -3.16 -19.64
C ALA A 74 5.58 -4.15 -20.37
N GLY A 75 4.28 -3.89 -20.38
CA GLY A 75 3.27 -4.70 -21.05
C GLY A 75 2.76 -5.87 -20.22
N ALA A 76 2.72 -5.75 -18.90
CA ALA A 76 2.13 -6.76 -18.03
C ALA A 76 0.65 -6.99 -18.37
N PRO A 77 0.18 -8.25 -18.37
CA PRO A 77 -1.21 -8.55 -18.65
C PRO A 77 -2.14 -7.95 -17.56
N HIS A 78 -3.29 -7.46 -17.96
CA HIS A 78 -4.26 -6.82 -17.06
C HIS A 78 -4.64 -7.71 -15.87
N VAL A 79 -4.73 -9.03 -16.06
CA VAL A 79 -5.02 -9.98 -14.97
C VAL A 79 -3.96 -9.90 -13.87
N LEU A 80 -2.67 -9.80 -14.23
CA LEU A 80 -1.57 -9.68 -13.28
C LEU A 80 -1.67 -8.34 -12.53
N LEU A 81 -1.96 -7.25 -13.23
CA LEU A 81 -2.09 -5.92 -12.63
C LEU A 81 -3.27 -5.84 -11.67
N TRP A 82 -4.46 -6.29 -12.08
CA TRP A 82 -5.64 -6.28 -11.23
C TRP A 82 -5.50 -7.20 -10.03
N SER A 83 -4.98 -8.42 -10.19
CA SER A 83 -4.79 -9.36 -9.08
C SER A 83 -3.76 -8.85 -8.07
N GLY A 84 -2.62 -8.37 -8.53
CA GLY A 84 -1.58 -7.81 -7.67
C GLY A 84 -2.03 -6.52 -6.97
N GLY A 85 -2.68 -5.59 -7.70
CA GLY A 85 -3.24 -4.37 -7.12
C GLY A 85 -4.32 -4.64 -6.08
N THR A 86 -5.21 -5.62 -6.34
CA THR A 86 -6.24 -6.03 -5.37
C THR A 86 -5.61 -6.71 -4.15
N ALA A 87 -4.60 -7.56 -4.32
CA ALA A 87 -3.87 -8.15 -3.21
C ALA A 87 -3.20 -7.07 -2.34
N LEU A 88 -2.58 -6.07 -2.95
CA LEU A 88 -2.01 -4.93 -2.25
C LEU A 88 -3.09 -4.18 -1.47
N LEU A 89 -4.23 -3.87 -2.08
CA LEU A 89 -5.33 -3.14 -1.44
C LEU A 89 -5.89 -3.89 -0.24
N LEU A 90 -6.26 -5.14 -0.41
CA LEU A 90 -6.77 -5.99 0.67
C LEU A 90 -5.73 -6.16 1.77
N GLY A 91 -4.48 -6.37 1.38
CA GLY A 91 -3.35 -6.46 2.31
C GLY A 91 -3.21 -5.22 3.19
N ARG A 92 -3.32 -4.03 2.61
CA ARG A 92 -3.22 -2.77 3.35
C ARG A 92 -4.43 -2.52 4.26
N LEU A 93 -5.64 -2.82 3.79
CA LEU A 93 -6.85 -2.68 4.61
C LEU A 93 -6.83 -3.61 5.83
N VAL A 94 -6.53 -4.90 5.62
CA VAL A 94 -6.43 -5.88 6.72
C VAL A 94 -5.32 -5.51 7.71
N HIS A 95 -4.14 -5.14 7.19
CA HIS A 95 -3.01 -4.75 8.03
C HIS A 95 -3.32 -3.51 8.88
N TYR A 96 -3.88 -2.47 8.26
CA TYR A 96 -4.29 -1.25 8.96
C TYR A 96 -5.33 -1.53 10.03
N ALA A 97 -6.43 -2.21 9.65
CA ALA A 97 -7.51 -2.55 10.57
C ALA A 97 -6.99 -3.31 11.78
N THR A 98 -6.12 -4.31 11.58
CA THR A 98 -5.55 -5.09 12.68
C THR A 98 -4.72 -4.22 13.63
N ILE A 99 -3.87 -3.33 13.11
CA ILE A 99 -3.04 -2.49 13.98
C ILE A 99 -3.89 -1.52 14.80
N VAL A 100 -4.88 -0.86 14.20
CA VAL A 100 -5.67 0.16 14.91
C VAL A 100 -6.71 -0.43 15.88
N THR A 101 -7.08 -1.70 15.72
CA THR A 101 -8.06 -2.36 16.60
C THR A 101 -7.40 -3.20 17.68
N THR A 102 -6.44 -4.04 17.34
CA THR A 102 -5.83 -5.01 18.25
C THR A 102 -4.35 -4.75 18.52
N GLY A 103 -3.70 -3.87 17.77
CA GLY A 103 -2.27 -3.59 17.84
C GLY A 103 -1.40 -4.70 17.25
N PHE A 104 -1.71 -5.96 17.57
CA PHE A 104 -0.98 -7.14 17.12
C PHE A 104 -1.96 -8.29 16.85
N GLY A 105 -1.68 -9.10 15.81
CA GLY A 105 -2.52 -10.24 15.46
C GLY A 105 -2.17 -10.83 14.11
N THR A 106 -2.78 -11.98 13.79
CA THR A 106 -2.58 -12.71 12.51
C THR A 106 -2.93 -11.88 11.28
N GLY A 107 -3.87 -10.95 11.39
CA GLY A 107 -4.22 -10.03 10.30
C GLY A 107 -3.04 -9.16 9.84
N ARG A 108 -2.11 -8.81 10.74
CA ARG A 108 -0.86 -8.12 10.34
C ARG A 108 0.00 -8.98 9.42
N ALA A 109 0.18 -10.26 9.77
CA ALA A 109 0.97 -11.19 8.97
C ALA A 109 0.32 -11.42 7.60
N ILE A 110 -0.99 -11.68 7.57
CA ILE A 110 -1.76 -11.85 6.32
C ILE A 110 -1.66 -10.60 5.45
N GLY A 111 -1.91 -9.42 6.02
CA GLY A 111 -1.82 -8.16 5.30
C GLY A 111 -0.42 -7.87 4.76
N MET A 112 0.63 -8.25 5.50
CA MET A 112 2.00 -8.13 5.05
C MET A 112 2.32 -9.12 3.92
N LEU A 113 1.89 -10.39 4.03
CA LEU A 113 2.09 -11.39 2.97
C LEU A 113 1.46 -10.96 1.65
N LEU A 114 0.21 -10.45 1.68
CA LEU A 114 -0.46 -9.91 0.50
C LEU A 114 0.28 -8.70 -0.10
N THR A 115 0.84 -7.84 0.73
CA THR A 115 1.65 -6.70 0.26
C THR A 115 2.96 -7.18 -0.36
N LEU A 116 3.65 -8.11 0.30
CA LEU A 116 4.91 -8.66 -0.20
C LEU A 116 4.72 -9.43 -1.51
N SER A 117 3.59 -10.14 -1.68
CA SER A 117 3.29 -10.80 -2.95
C SER A 117 3.24 -9.80 -4.11
N SER A 118 2.64 -8.63 -3.92
CA SER A 118 2.62 -7.57 -4.94
C SER A 118 4.01 -6.97 -5.18
N LEU A 119 4.79 -6.77 -4.10
CA LEU A 119 6.17 -6.27 -4.17
C LEU A 119 7.14 -7.27 -4.82
N VAL A 120 6.81 -8.54 -4.90
CA VAL A 120 7.58 -9.56 -5.66
C VAL A 120 7.05 -9.66 -7.09
N LEU A 121 5.74 -9.67 -7.26
CA LEU A 121 5.06 -9.90 -8.53
C LEU A 121 5.43 -8.84 -9.59
N PHE A 122 5.26 -7.55 -9.26
CA PHE A 122 5.47 -6.48 -10.23
C PHE A 122 6.94 -6.32 -10.64
N PRO A 123 7.90 -6.14 -9.71
CA PRO A 123 9.30 -6.03 -10.13
C PRO A 123 9.84 -7.34 -10.70
N GLY A 124 9.35 -8.50 -10.24
CA GLY A 124 9.67 -9.81 -10.81
C GLY A 124 9.30 -9.88 -12.29
N PHE A 125 8.08 -9.44 -12.66
CA PHE A 125 7.66 -9.35 -14.06
C PHE A 125 8.59 -8.43 -14.86
N VAL A 126 8.89 -7.23 -14.37
CA VAL A 126 9.77 -6.28 -15.03
C VAL A 126 11.16 -6.88 -15.29
N LEU A 127 11.75 -7.52 -14.25
CA LEU A 127 13.08 -8.14 -14.36
C LEU A 127 13.08 -9.30 -15.38
N LEU A 128 12.10 -10.19 -15.34
CA LEU A 128 11.99 -11.28 -16.33
C LEU A 128 11.87 -10.75 -17.74
N LYS A 129 11.03 -9.72 -17.95
CA LYS A 129 10.86 -9.07 -19.24
C LYS A 129 12.14 -8.44 -19.76
N THR A 130 12.89 -7.74 -18.90
CA THR A 130 14.18 -7.12 -19.28
C THR A 130 15.28 -8.13 -19.57
N LEU A 131 15.22 -9.32 -18.97
CA LEU A 131 16.14 -10.43 -19.24
C LEU A 131 15.76 -11.24 -20.47
N GLY A 132 14.69 -10.85 -21.20
CA GLY A 132 14.25 -11.52 -22.43
C GLY A 132 13.50 -12.84 -22.19
N VAL A 133 13.06 -13.09 -20.94
CA VAL A 133 12.22 -14.25 -20.63
C VAL A 133 10.82 -13.98 -21.16
N ALA A 134 10.25 -14.94 -21.87
CA ALA A 134 8.86 -14.87 -22.33
C ALA A 134 7.90 -14.99 -21.12
N VAL A 135 7.21 -13.91 -20.80
CA VAL A 135 6.24 -13.79 -19.70
C VAL A 135 4.98 -13.07 -20.17
#